data_38675ac8f7ef8c1a0ed9f279d1c77039
#
_entry.id   38675ac8f7ef8c1a0ed9f279d1c77039
#
_cell.length_a   1.000
_cell.length_b   1.000
_cell.length_c   1.000
_cell.angle_alpha   90.00
_cell.angle_beta   90.00
_cell.angle_gamma   90.00
#
_symmetry.space_group_name_H-M   'P 1'
#
loop_
_entity.id
_entity.type
_entity.pdbx_description
1 polymer ?
#
loop_
_entity_poly.entity_id
_entity_poly.type
_entity_poly.pdbx_seq_one_letter_code
_entity_poly.pdbx_strand_id
1 'polypeptide(L)'
;DLIVCNPPWLPARPTSAIETALYDPDHAMLHALLHNAGRHLNDGGELWIVMSDLAEHLGLRAADDLPNWFVQTGWRVKSSLHTAPRHAKAQNAHDPLAFARGRETTTLYCLERA
;
A
#
# COMPACT_ATOMS: atom_id res chain seq x y z
N ASP A 1 15.36 -3.30 14.83
CA ASP A 1 13.97 -3.73 14.88
C ASP A 1 13.21 -3.43 13.59
N LEU A 2 11.98 -3.93 13.51
CA LEU A 2 11.22 -3.98 12.30
C LEU A 2 9.75 -3.75 12.61
N ILE A 3 9.11 -2.87 11.83
CA ILE A 3 7.65 -2.72 11.81
C ILE A 3 7.17 -3.25 10.46
N VAL A 4 6.19 -4.16 10.48
CA VAL A 4 5.57 -4.70 9.27
C VAL A 4 4.10 -4.32 9.27
N CYS A 5 3.61 -3.77 8.17
CA CYS A 5 2.22 -3.37 8.06
C CYS A 5 1.66 -3.74 6.68
N ASN A 6 0.46 -4.32 6.69
CA ASN A 6 -0.35 -4.49 5.49
C ASN A 6 -1.57 -3.57 5.62
N PRO A 7 -1.44 -2.28 5.26
CA PRO A 7 -2.52 -1.32 5.44
C PRO A 7 -3.65 -1.56 4.43
N PRO A 8 -4.84 -0.98 4.65
CA PRO A 8 -5.89 -1.00 3.63
C PRO A 8 -5.39 -0.37 2.32
N TRP A 9 -5.74 -0.98 1.19
CA TRP A 9 -5.17 -0.59 -0.10
C TRP A 9 -6.01 0.42 -0.89
N LEU A 10 -7.31 0.51 -0.61
CA LEU A 10 -8.24 1.33 -1.40
C LEU A 10 -8.67 2.57 -0.62
N PRO A 11 -8.52 3.77 -1.20
CA PRO A 11 -8.89 5.03 -0.55
C PRO A 11 -10.40 5.28 -0.69
N ALA A 12 -11.22 4.42 -0.09
CA ALA A 12 -12.68 4.51 -0.12
C ALA A 12 -13.24 4.43 1.30
N ARG A 13 -14.51 4.81 1.48
CA ARG A 13 -15.15 4.76 2.78
C ARG A 13 -15.65 3.35 3.07
N PRO A 14 -15.34 2.78 4.23
CA PRO A 14 -15.90 1.49 4.62
C PRO A 14 -17.38 1.65 5.00
N THR A 15 -18.19 0.64 4.69
CA THR A 15 -19.61 0.58 5.08
C THR A 15 -19.84 -0.41 6.21
N SER A 16 -18.80 -1.09 6.66
CA SER A 16 -18.85 -2.05 7.77
C SER A 16 -17.50 -2.13 8.47
N ALA A 17 -17.46 -2.73 9.66
CA ALA A 17 -16.22 -2.92 10.41
C ALA A 17 -15.20 -3.79 9.65
N ILE A 18 -15.68 -4.78 8.89
CA ILE A 18 -14.81 -5.65 8.10
C ILE A 18 -14.15 -4.86 6.96
N GLU A 19 -14.88 -3.94 6.35
CA GLU A 19 -14.35 -3.16 5.23
C GLU A 19 -13.26 -2.17 5.66
N THR A 20 -13.16 -1.83 6.95
CA THR A 20 -12.05 -0.99 7.42
C THR A 20 -10.69 -1.65 7.23
N ALA A 21 -10.64 -2.96 7.06
CA ALA A 21 -9.39 -3.66 6.74
C ALA A 21 -9.02 -3.54 5.25
N LEU A 22 -9.97 -3.14 4.40
CA LEU A 22 -9.78 -3.05 2.94
C LEU A 22 -9.76 -1.61 2.43
N TYR A 23 -10.48 -0.71 3.09
CA TYR A 23 -10.68 0.66 2.65
C TYR A 23 -10.12 1.64 3.65
N ASP A 24 -9.40 2.63 3.15
CA ASP A 24 -8.75 3.66 3.95
C ASP A 24 -9.07 5.03 3.32
N PRO A 25 -10.11 5.73 3.79
CA PRO A 25 -10.51 7.01 3.20
C PRO A 25 -9.32 7.97 3.13
N ASP A 26 -9.06 8.51 1.94
CA ASP A 26 -7.97 9.44 1.66
C ASP A 26 -6.58 8.91 2.06
N HIS A 27 -6.41 7.60 2.17
CA HIS A 27 -5.18 6.96 2.68
C HIS A 27 -4.77 7.46 4.07
N ALA A 28 -5.74 7.80 4.92
CA ALA A 28 -5.47 8.40 6.23
C ALA A 28 -4.60 7.52 7.13
N MET A 29 -4.87 6.20 7.16
CA MET A 29 -4.06 5.26 7.94
C MET A 29 -2.64 5.18 7.40
N LEU A 30 -2.48 5.09 6.08
CA LEU A 30 -1.16 5.03 5.45
C LEU A 30 -0.34 6.29 5.77
N HIS A 31 -0.96 7.46 5.64
CA HIS A 31 -0.29 8.72 5.98
C HIS A 31 0.11 8.78 7.45
N ALA A 32 -0.78 8.36 8.36
CA ALA A 32 -0.48 8.34 9.79
C ALA A 32 0.69 7.38 10.09
N LEU A 33 0.71 6.22 9.45
CA LEU A 33 1.81 5.26 9.59
C LEU A 33 3.14 5.87 9.14
N LEU A 34 3.17 6.48 7.95
CA LEU A 34 4.38 7.07 7.40
C LEU A 34 4.90 8.23 8.25
N HIS A 35 3.99 9.03 8.84
CA HIS A 35 4.39 10.16 9.69
C HIS A 35 4.89 9.72 11.06
N ASN A 36 4.41 8.59 11.59
CA ASN A 36 4.61 8.25 13.01
C ASN A 36 5.52 7.04 13.24
N ALA A 37 5.67 6.13 12.28
CA ALA A 37 6.39 4.86 12.50
C ALA A 37 7.85 5.07 12.93
N GLY A 38 8.49 6.11 12.41
CA GLY A 38 9.91 6.37 12.73
C GLY A 38 10.18 6.58 14.22
N ARG A 39 9.20 7.09 14.96
CA ARG A 39 9.32 7.31 16.42
C ARG A 39 9.35 6.00 17.20
N HIS A 40 8.92 4.91 16.59
CA HIS A 40 8.81 3.60 17.22
C HIS A 40 9.91 2.65 16.77
N LEU A 41 10.85 3.14 15.95
CA LEU A 41 11.98 2.35 15.46
C LEU A 41 13.28 2.80 16.12
N ASN A 42 14.11 1.82 16.48
CA ASN A 42 15.47 2.08 16.89
C ASN A 42 16.33 2.49 15.69
N ASP A 43 17.52 3.00 15.94
CA ASP A 43 18.45 3.34 14.87
C ASP A 43 18.73 2.09 14.02
N GLY A 44 18.68 2.28 12.70
CA GLY A 44 18.84 1.17 11.77
C GLY A 44 17.59 0.31 11.56
N GLY A 45 16.46 0.63 12.24
CA GLY A 45 15.20 -0.08 12.06
C GLY A 45 14.57 0.17 10.68
N GLU A 46 13.69 -0.73 10.27
CA GLU A 46 13.02 -0.68 8.98
C GLU A 46 11.51 -0.73 9.13
N LEU A 47 10.82 -0.09 8.19
CA LEU A 47 9.37 -0.16 8.05
C LEU A 47 9.06 -0.90 6.75
N TRP A 48 8.39 -2.04 6.86
CA TRP A 48 7.98 -2.84 5.71
C TRP A 48 6.50 -2.68 5.48
N ILE A 49 6.13 -2.26 4.29
CA ILE A 49 4.73 -2.01 3.91
C ILE A 49 4.39 -2.85 2.69
N VAL A 50 3.28 -3.61 2.79
CA VAL A 50 2.73 -4.35 1.65
C VAL A 50 1.64 -3.50 1.02
N MET A 51 1.82 -3.12 -0.24
CA MET A 51 0.84 -2.29 -0.97
C MET A 51 0.57 -2.88 -2.34
N SER A 52 -0.69 -2.73 -2.77
CA SER A 52 -1.10 -3.04 -4.13
C SER A 52 -1.20 -1.75 -4.94
N ASP A 53 -0.93 -1.83 -6.24
CA ASP A 53 -1.20 -0.74 -7.16
C ASP A 53 -2.64 -0.76 -7.70
N LEU A 54 -3.52 -1.56 -7.08
CA LEU A 54 -4.93 -1.66 -7.50
C LEU A 54 -5.60 -0.27 -7.56
N ALA A 55 -5.36 0.58 -6.57
CA ALA A 55 -5.92 1.93 -6.55
C ALA A 55 -5.49 2.75 -7.78
N GLU A 56 -4.27 2.55 -8.26
CA GLU A 56 -3.76 3.22 -9.46
C GLU A 56 -4.48 2.72 -10.71
N HIS A 57 -4.70 1.41 -10.82
CA HIS A 57 -5.44 0.83 -11.95
C HIS A 57 -6.91 1.24 -11.95
N LEU A 58 -7.48 1.56 -10.79
CA LEU A 58 -8.85 2.04 -10.66
C LEU A 58 -8.96 3.58 -10.78
N GLY A 59 -7.85 4.27 -11.00
CA GLY A 59 -7.84 5.73 -11.11
C GLY A 59 -8.01 6.48 -9.80
N LEU A 60 -7.80 5.82 -8.66
CA LEU A 60 -7.98 6.39 -7.33
C LEU A 60 -6.68 6.97 -6.74
N ARG A 61 -5.55 6.73 -7.38
CA ARG A 61 -4.24 7.20 -6.96
C ARG A 61 -3.33 7.31 -8.18
N ALA A 62 -2.44 8.30 -8.21
CA ALA A 62 -1.46 8.42 -9.28
C ALA A 62 -0.28 7.46 -9.04
N ALA A 63 0.37 7.04 -10.13
CA ALA A 63 1.44 6.03 -10.07
C ALA A 63 2.66 6.47 -9.25
N ASP A 64 2.92 7.77 -9.14
CA ASP A 64 4.06 8.31 -8.39
C ASP A 64 3.70 8.80 -6.99
N ASP A 65 2.44 8.68 -6.57
CA ASP A 65 2.00 9.15 -5.25
C ASP A 65 2.73 8.45 -4.11
N LEU A 66 2.79 7.11 -4.11
CA LEU A 66 3.45 6.36 -3.04
C LEU A 66 4.93 6.74 -2.89
N PRO A 67 5.75 6.71 -3.96
CA PRO A 67 7.15 7.13 -3.83
C PRO A 67 7.30 8.55 -3.31
N ASN A 68 6.45 9.47 -3.77
CA ASN A 68 6.49 10.86 -3.29
C ASN A 68 6.15 10.96 -1.81
N TRP A 69 5.14 10.21 -1.34
CA TRP A 69 4.76 10.21 0.08
C TRP A 69 5.88 9.66 0.96
N PHE A 70 6.59 8.63 0.50
CA PHE A 70 7.74 8.10 1.23
C PHE A 70 8.80 9.19 1.42
N VAL A 71 9.18 9.86 0.34
CA VAL A 71 10.19 10.93 0.39
C VAL A 71 9.73 12.08 1.30
N GLN A 72 8.47 12.51 1.14
CA GLN A 72 7.92 13.63 1.92
C GLN A 72 7.88 13.35 3.42
N THR A 73 7.79 12.09 3.80
CA THR A 73 7.71 11.68 5.22
C THR A 73 9.05 11.20 5.78
N GLY A 74 10.13 11.34 5.01
CA GLY A 74 11.49 11.05 5.48
C GLY A 74 11.93 9.62 5.32
N TRP A 75 11.29 8.86 4.43
CA TRP A 75 11.66 7.47 4.16
C TRP A 75 12.40 7.32 2.85
N ARG A 76 13.24 6.29 2.78
CA ARG A 76 13.92 5.87 1.55
C ARG A 76 13.61 4.39 1.32
N VAL A 77 13.35 4.01 0.07
CA VAL A 77 13.16 2.61 -0.30
C VAL A 77 14.53 1.94 -0.34
N LYS A 78 14.78 1.05 0.63
CA LYS A 78 16.02 0.27 0.68
C LYS A 78 15.95 -0.88 -0.33
N SER A 79 14.80 -1.57 -0.39
CA SER A 79 14.56 -2.65 -1.35
C SER A 79 13.06 -2.84 -1.53
N SER A 80 12.69 -3.58 -2.58
CA SER A 80 11.30 -3.93 -2.81
C SER A 80 11.19 -5.28 -3.52
N LEU A 81 10.07 -5.97 -3.27
CA LEU A 81 9.71 -7.23 -3.92
C LEU A 81 8.33 -7.10 -4.52
N HIS A 82 8.16 -7.57 -5.74
CA HIS A 82 6.90 -7.47 -6.48
C HIS A 82 6.35 -8.85 -6.80
N THR A 83 5.01 -8.96 -6.83
CA THR A 83 4.34 -10.17 -7.30
C THR A 83 2.98 -9.79 -7.90
N ALA A 84 2.54 -10.59 -8.88
CA ALA A 84 1.23 -10.47 -9.47
C ALA A 84 0.25 -11.45 -8.83
N PRO A 85 -1.06 -11.12 -8.77
CA PRO A 85 -2.05 -12.04 -8.20
C PRO A 85 -2.23 -13.28 -9.08
N ARG A 86 -2.52 -14.43 -8.44
CA ARG A 86 -2.68 -15.71 -9.12
C ARG A 86 -3.99 -16.41 -8.75
N HIS A 87 -5.02 -15.67 -8.35
CA HIS A 87 -6.30 -16.28 -8.00
C HIS A 87 -7.35 -16.10 -9.12
N ALA A 88 -8.37 -16.97 -9.15
CA ALA A 88 -9.33 -17.04 -10.24
C ALA A 88 -10.11 -15.73 -10.45
N LYS A 89 -10.40 -14.99 -9.41
CA LYS A 89 -11.14 -13.72 -9.51
C LYS A 89 -10.42 -12.67 -10.35
N ALA A 90 -9.10 -12.73 -10.41
CA ALA A 90 -8.31 -11.77 -11.18
C ALA A 90 -8.44 -12.00 -12.70
N GLN A 91 -9.06 -13.10 -13.11
CA GLN A 91 -9.15 -13.48 -14.52
C GLN A 91 -10.55 -13.38 -15.12
N ASN A 92 -11.52 -12.85 -14.36
CA ASN A 92 -12.87 -12.63 -14.86
C ASN A 92 -12.93 -11.34 -15.67
N ALA A 93 -12.88 -11.46 -17.00
CA ALA A 93 -12.80 -10.33 -17.93
C ALA A 93 -14.05 -9.45 -17.96
N HIS A 94 -15.18 -9.93 -17.42
CA HIS A 94 -16.45 -9.18 -17.44
C HIS A 94 -16.63 -8.25 -16.23
N ASP A 95 -15.78 -8.36 -15.23
CA ASP A 95 -15.81 -7.55 -14.02
C ASP A 95 -14.73 -6.48 -14.10
N PRO A 96 -15.08 -5.16 -14.07
CA PRO A 96 -14.08 -4.10 -14.10
C PRO A 96 -13.05 -4.21 -12.96
N LEU A 97 -13.49 -4.64 -11.78
CA LEU A 97 -12.59 -4.87 -10.65
C LEU A 97 -11.64 -6.03 -10.93
N ALA A 98 -12.13 -7.11 -11.55
CA ALA A 98 -11.29 -8.24 -11.93
C ALA A 98 -10.28 -7.85 -13.01
N PHE A 99 -10.67 -6.98 -13.95
CA PHE A 99 -9.75 -6.46 -14.96
C PHE A 99 -8.59 -5.69 -14.30
N ALA A 100 -8.92 -4.79 -13.36
CA ALA A 100 -7.90 -4.05 -12.62
C ALA A 100 -7.03 -5.00 -11.78
N ARG A 101 -7.63 -5.99 -11.12
CA ARG A 101 -6.90 -7.00 -10.34
C ARG A 101 -5.99 -7.87 -11.22
N GLY A 102 -6.38 -8.16 -12.45
CA GLY A 102 -5.55 -8.89 -13.40
C GLY A 102 -4.28 -8.16 -13.78
N ARG A 103 -4.26 -6.84 -13.61
CA ARG A 103 -3.11 -5.98 -13.88
C ARG A 103 -2.37 -5.59 -12.59
N GLU A 104 -2.92 -5.96 -11.44
CA GLU A 104 -2.41 -5.56 -10.14
C GLU A 104 -1.03 -6.13 -9.88
N THR A 105 -0.16 -5.31 -9.30
CA THR A 105 1.10 -5.73 -8.72
C THR A 105 1.07 -5.43 -7.23
N THR A 106 1.36 -6.44 -6.42
CA THR A 106 1.55 -6.26 -4.98
C THR A 106 3.04 -6.11 -4.71
N THR A 107 3.40 -5.09 -3.96
CA THR A 107 4.79 -4.78 -3.66
C THR A 107 5.00 -4.74 -2.15
N LEU A 108 6.07 -5.41 -1.70
CA LEU A 108 6.61 -5.21 -0.35
C LEU A 108 7.69 -4.14 -0.45
N TYR A 109 7.45 -3.01 0.17
CA TYR A 109 8.43 -1.92 0.27
C TYR A 109 9.16 -2.05 1.60
N CYS A 110 10.48 -2.18 1.53
CA CYS A 110 11.34 -2.18 2.72
C CYS A 110 11.93 -0.79 2.85
N LEU A 111 11.42 -0.01 3.79
CA LEU A 111 11.78 1.40 3.97
C LEU A 111 12.74 1.57 5.13
N GLU A 112 13.67 2.51 4.97
CA GLU A 112 14.54 2.97 6.06
C GLU A 112 14.46 4.49 6.16
N ARG A 113 14.83 5.06 7.31
CA ARG A 113 14.86 6.51 7.44
C ARG A 113 15.95 7.10 6.54
N ALA A 114 15.57 8.13 5.81
CA ALA A 114 16.50 8.83 4.92
C ALA A 114 17.53 9.64 5.70
#